data_63d226bd3f062c11149df84c642d0129
#
_entry.id   63d226bd3f062c11149df84c642d0129
#
_cell.length_a   1.000
_cell.length_b   1.000
_cell.length_c   1.000
_cell.angle_alpha   90.00
_cell.angle_beta   90.00
_cell.angle_gamma   90.00
#
_symmetry.space_group_name_H-M   'P 1'
#
loop_
_entity.id
_entity.type
_entity.pdbx_description
1 polymer ?
#
loop_
_entity_poly.entity_id
_entity_poly.type
_entity_poly.pdbx_seq_one_letter_code
_entity_poly.pdbx_strand_id
1 'polypeptide(L)'
;NLSFASFIQVNFDKSIMMNSNLSFGTFPESTFVRANLYETISIGANFEKSNFTGSNLTRVDFMGATLIEANFQNSNLMEANFTSSNITNANFEGANLIGATWTNGETCGPNSISVCNK
;
A
#
# COMPACT_ATOMS: atom_id res chain seq x y z
N ASN A 1 5.64 -11.82 11.43
CA ASN A 1 6.02 -12.21 10.08
C ASN A 1 4.86 -12.97 9.43
N LEU A 2 4.32 -12.42 8.33
CA LEU A 2 3.25 -13.01 7.53
C LEU A 2 3.70 -13.25 6.08
N SER A 3 5.02 -13.32 5.85
CA SER A 3 5.56 -13.59 4.51
C SER A 3 5.06 -14.94 4.01
N PHE A 4 4.70 -14.99 2.72
CA PHE A 4 4.11 -16.15 2.05
C PHE A 4 2.77 -16.63 2.63
N ALA A 5 2.18 -15.92 3.60
CA ALA A 5 0.87 -16.27 4.14
C ALA A 5 -0.25 -16.02 3.11
N SER A 6 -1.35 -16.75 3.21
CA SER A 6 -2.52 -16.58 2.33
C SER A 6 -3.75 -16.25 3.17
N PHE A 7 -4.28 -15.05 2.95
CA PHE A 7 -5.45 -14.52 3.64
C PHE A 7 -6.41 -13.90 2.62
N ILE A 8 -7.44 -14.63 2.24
CA ILE A 8 -8.43 -14.15 1.28
C ILE A 8 -9.63 -13.61 2.07
N GLN A 9 -10.06 -12.36 1.75
CA GLN A 9 -11.23 -11.72 2.37
C GLN A 9 -11.14 -11.64 3.91
N VAL A 10 -9.94 -11.36 4.45
CA VAL A 10 -9.74 -11.24 5.90
C VAL A 10 -9.82 -9.78 6.33
N ASN A 11 -10.38 -9.55 7.50
CA ASN A 11 -10.49 -8.22 8.10
C ASN A 11 -9.31 -7.94 9.04
N PHE A 12 -8.45 -6.98 8.64
CA PHE A 12 -7.34 -6.44 9.42
C PHE A 12 -7.60 -4.98 9.82
N ASP A 13 -8.86 -4.52 9.82
CA ASP A 13 -9.19 -3.14 10.14
C ASP A 13 -8.68 -2.75 11.53
N LYS A 14 -8.10 -1.54 11.61
CA LYS A 14 -7.54 -0.97 12.84
C LYS A 14 -6.41 -1.81 13.47
N SER A 15 -5.88 -2.81 12.76
CA SER A 15 -4.76 -3.60 13.26
C SER A 15 -3.48 -2.78 13.36
N ILE A 16 -2.59 -3.19 14.25
CA ILE A 16 -1.25 -2.61 14.40
C ILE A 16 -0.25 -3.60 13.83
N MET A 17 0.28 -3.29 12.63
CA MET A 17 1.16 -4.17 11.87
C MET A 17 2.50 -3.51 11.55
N MET A 18 2.90 -2.50 12.33
CA MET A 18 4.15 -1.76 12.11
C MET A 18 5.35 -2.70 12.02
N ASN A 19 6.25 -2.42 11.08
CA ASN A 19 7.47 -3.18 10.85
C ASN A 19 7.25 -4.68 10.56
N SER A 20 6.04 -5.07 10.18
CA SER A 20 5.74 -6.46 9.81
C SER A 20 6.24 -6.78 8.40
N ASN A 21 6.51 -8.06 8.16
CA ASN A 21 6.86 -8.58 6.84
C ASN A 21 5.66 -9.33 6.25
N LEU A 22 5.12 -8.79 5.16
CA LEU A 22 4.00 -9.35 4.39
C LEU A 22 4.45 -9.80 2.99
N SER A 23 5.77 -9.84 2.74
CA SER A 23 6.31 -10.09 1.40
C SER A 23 5.84 -11.42 0.83
N PHE A 24 5.50 -11.41 -0.46
CA PHE A 24 5.00 -12.57 -1.20
C PHE A 24 3.75 -13.21 -0.61
N GLY A 25 3.10 -12.54 0.36
CA GLY A 25 1.82 -12.97 0.90
C GLY A 25 0.67 -12.67 -0.06
N THR A 26 -0.47 -13.32 0.14
CA THR A 26 -1.67 -13.16 -0.68
C THR A 26 -2.82 -12.65 0.19
N PHE A 27 -3.27 -11.44 -0.07
CA PHE A 27 -4.30 -10.76 0.73
C PHE A 27 -5.43 -10.17 -0.16
N PRO A 28 -5.91 -10.89 -1.20
CA PRO A 28 -6.90 -10.31 -2.11
C PRO A 28 -8.22 -10.06 -1.37
N GLU A 29 -8.88 -8.95 -1.73
CA GLU A 29 -10.17 -8.54 -1.18
C GLU A 29 -10.18 -8.40 0.36
N SER A 30 -9.01 -8.32 0.99
CA SER A 30 -8.88 -8.13 2.44
C SER A 30 -8.99 -6.64 2.81
N THR A 31 -9.39 -6.35 4.05
CA THR A 31 -9.56 -4.98 4.50
C THR A 31 -8.53 -4.60 5.57
N PHE A 32 -7.98 -3.40 5.43
CA PHE A 32 -6.96 -2.79 6.30
C PHE A 32 -7.39 -1.35 6.66
N VAL A 33 -8.69 -1.09 6.76
CA VAL A 33 -9.23 0.25 7.00
C VAL A 33 -8.71 0.78 8.33
N ARG A 34 -8.07 1.96 8.30
CA ARG A 34 -7.44 2.60 9.46
C ARG A 34 -6.39 1.73 10.17
N ALA A 35 -5.84 0.74 9.50
CA ALA A 35 -4.73 -0.06 10.03
C ALA A 35 -3.44 0.76 10.05
N ASN A 36 -2.53 0.42 10.97
CA ASN A 36 -1.20 0.99 11.02
C ASN A 36 -0.19 0.00 10.43
N LEU A 37 0.25 0.28 9.20
CA LEU A 37 1.22 -0.51 8.44
C LEU A 37 2.54 0.27 8.23
N TYR A 38 2.87 1.17 9.15
CA TYR A 38 4.11 1.96 9.09
C TYR A 38 5.33 1.04 8.92
N GLU A 39 6.16 1.34 7.92
CA GLU A 39 7.39 0.59 7.59
C GLU A 39 7.18 -0.92 7.40
N THR A 40 5.99 -1.37 6.96
CA THR A 40 5.82 -2.78 6.59
C THR A 40 6.55 -3.09 5.29
N ILE A 41 7.06 -4.31 5.19
CA ILE A 41 7.68 -4.85 3.98
C ILE A 41 6.63 -5.72 3.28
N SER A 42 6.19 -5.31 2.09
CA SER A 42 5.12 -5.95 1.31
C SER A 42 5.57 -6.27 -0.13
N ILE A 43 6.87 -6.56 -0.30
CA ILE A 43 7.49 -6.83 -1.59
C ILE A 43 6.82 -8.03 -2.26
N GLY A 44 6.37 -7.85 -3.51
CA GLY A 44 5.76 -8.92 -4.30
C GLY A 44 4.44 -9.47 -3.73
N ALA A 45 3.86 -8.82 -2.72
CA ALA A 45 2.60 -9.27 -2.14
C ALA A 45 1.42 -8.99 -3.07
N ASN A 46 0.36 -9.80 -2.95
CA ASN A 46 -0.88 -9.61 -3.70
C ASN A 46 -1.96 -9.00 -2.79
N PHE A 47 -2.34 -7.76 -3.10
CA PHE A 47 -3.42 -7.01 -2.45
C PHE A 47 -4.52 -6.62 -3.46
N GLU A 48 -4.76 -7.44 -4.46
CA GLU A 48 -5.81 -7.17 -5.44
C GLU A 48 -7.15 -6.89 -4.73
N LYS A 49 -7.80 -5.76 -5.08
CA LYS A 49 -9.09 -5.31 -4.52
C LYS A 49 -9.09 -5.13 -2.99
N SER A 50 -7.94 -5.04 -2.35
CA SER A 50 -7.86 -4.79 -0.91
C SER A 50 -8.18 -3.33 -0.58
N ASN A 51 -8.70 -3.11 0.63
CA ASN A 51 -9.12 -1.79 1.08
C ASN A 51 -8.20 -1.25 2.17
N PHE A 52 -7.43 -0.20 1.85
CA PHE A 52 -6.52 0.51 2.76
C PHE A 52 -7.04 1.91 3.14
N THR A 53 -8.35 2.15 3.04
CA THR A 53 -8.92 3.47 3.33
C THR A 53 -8.49 3.98 4.71
N GLY A 54 -7.94 5.19 4.73
CA GLY A 54 -7.53 5.87 5.97
C GLY A 54 -6.37 5.22 6.72
N SER A 55 -5.67 4.25 6.12
CA SER A 55 -4.56 3.55 6.77
C SER A 55 -3.28 4.38 6.80
N ASN A 56 -2.40 4.09 7.76
CA ASN A 56 -1.03 4.60 7.79
C ASN A 56 -0.09 3.61 7.07
N LEU A 57 0.32 3.99 5.87
CA LEU A 57 1.23 3.24 5.00
C LEU A 57 2.54 4.01 4.77
N THR A 58 2.90 4.91 5.70
CA THR A 58 4.14 5.65 5.61
C THR A 58 5.33 4.69 5.53
N ARG A 59 6.20 4.89 4.54
CA ARG A 59 7.38 4.08 4.26
C ARG A 59 7.11 2.59 4.01
N VAL A 60 5.89 2.22 3.63
CA VAL A 60 5.62 0.84 3.21
C VAL A 60 6.42 0.51 1.95
N ASP A 61 6.92 -0.71 1.87
CA ASP A 61 7.59 -1.19 0.67
C ASP A 61 6.66 -2.11 -0.14
N PHE A 62 6.05 -1.57 -1.20
CA PHE A 62 5.21 -2.28 -2.15
C PHE A 62 5.93 -2.66 -3.44
N MET A 63 7.27 -2.72 -3.43
CA MET A 63 8.02 -3.05 -4.65
C MET A 63 7.52 -4.36 -5.26
N GLY A 64 7.15 -4.31 -6.56
CA GLY A 64 6.66 -5.47 -7.29
C GLY A 64 5.31 -6.03 -6.82
N ALA A 65 4.61 -5.36 -5.91
CA ALA A 65 3.31 -5.82 -5.40
C ALA A 65 2.21 -5.73 -6.47
N THR A 66 1.20 -6.58 -6.34
CA THR A 66 -0.06 -6.51 -7.11
C THR A 66 -1.07 -5.71 -6.30
N LEU A 67 -1.41 -4.51 -6.80
CA LEU A 67 -2.32 -3.56 -6.16
C LEU A 67 -3.50 -3.19 -7.08
N ILE A 68 -3.86 -4.11 -7.98
CA ILE A 68 -4.94 -3.93 -8.95
C ILE A 68 -6.25 -3.66 -8.19
N GLU A 69 -6.93 -2.56 -8.54
CA GLU A 69 -8.18 -2.13 -7.91
C GLU A 69 -8.09 -1.94 -6.39
N ALA A 70 -6.90 -1.85 -5.81
CA ALA A 70 -6.74 -1.55 -4.39
C ALA A 70 -7.23 -0.14 -4.05
N ASN A 71 -7.85 0.03 -2.90
CA ASN A 71 -8.37 1.32 -2.46
C ASN A 71 -7.48 1.93 -1.38
N PHE A 72 -6.78 3.03 -1.73
CA PHE A 72 -5.92 3.82 -0.84
C PHE A 72 -6.55 5.17 -0.45
N GLN A 73 -7.86 5.31 -0.58
CA GLN A 73 -8.54 6.56 -0.32
C GLN A 73 -8.21 7.11 1.08
N ASN A 74 -7.79 8.38 1.13
CA ASN A 74 -7.42 9.07 2.37
C ASN A 74 -6.32 8.38 3.20
N SER A 75 -5.51 7.52 2.61
CA SER A 75 -4.38 6.89 3.29
C SER A 75 -3.15 7.79 3.33
N ASN A 76 -2.24 7.54 4.28
CA ASN A 76 -0.95 8.18 4.33
C ASN A 76 0.10 7.26 3.70
N LEU A 77 0.60 7.63 2.53
CA LEU A 77 1.58 6.90 1.72
C LEU A 77 2.90 7.68 1.58
N MET A 78 3.19 8.58 2.54
CA MET A 78 4.46 9.32 2.52
C MET A 78 5.64 8.36 2.45
N GLU A 79 6.57 8.65 1.54
CA GLU A 79 7.80 7.88 1.34
C GLU A 79 7.56 6.38 1.04
N ALA A 80 6.35 5.98 0.65
CA ALA A 80 6.06 4.60 0.23
C ALA A 80 6.79 4.25 -1.07
N ASN A 81 7.18 2.98 -1.24
CA ASN A 81 7.85 2.51 -2.42
C ASN A 81 6.91 1.67 -3.30
N PHE A 82 6.53 2.20 -4.47
CA PHE A 82 5.70 1.50 -5.47
C PHE A 82 6.51 0.98 -6.68
N THR A 83 7.84 1.00 -6.62
CA THR A 83 8.67 0.59 -7.75
C THR A 83 8.21 -0.76 -8.33
N SER A 84 7.94 -0.79 -9.62
CA SER A 84 7.50 -1.99 -10.36
C SER A 84 6.20 -2.62 -9.85
N SER A 85 5.43 -1.96 -9.00
CA SER A 85 4.11 -2.47 -8.59
C SER A 85 3.07 -2.28 -9.69
N ASN A 86 2.04 -3.13 -9.69
CA ASN A 86 0.89 -3.00 -10.58
C ASN A 86 -0.27 -2.31 -9.84
N ILE A 87 -0.48 -1.02 -10.16
CA ILE A 87 -1.51 -0.16 -9.56
C ILE A 87 -2.72 0.07 -10.48
N THR A 88 -2.96 -0.83 -11.44
CA THR A 88 -4.07 -0.69 -12.39
C THR A 88 -5.39 -0.48 -11.66
N ASN A 89 -6.10 0.61 -11.98
CA ASN A 89 -7.37 1.00 -11.37
C ASN A 89 -7.33 1.17 -9.84
N ALA A 90 -6.17 1.31 -9.23
CA ALA A 90 -6.09 1.64 -7.80
C ALA A 90 -6.62 3.06 -7.54
N ASN A 91 -7.29 3.25 -6.40
CA ASN A 91 -7.87 4.52 -6.01
C ASN A 91 -6.97 5.22 -4.97
N PHE A 92 -6.38 6.37 -5.36
CA PHE A 92 -5.54 7.19 -4.49
C PHE A 92 -6.22 8.51 -4.07
N GLU A 93 -7.54 8.64 -4.22
CA GLU A 93 -8.25 9.88 -3.86
C GLU A 93 -7.98 10.27 -2.40
N GLY A 94 -7.50 11.50 -2.19
CA GLY A 94 -7.13 12.01 -0.87
C GLY A 94 -5.88 11.38 -0.24
N ALA A 95 -5.22 10.44 -0.91
CA ALA A 95 -4.00 9.83 -0.39
C ALA A 95 -2.81 10.81 -0.41
N ASN A 96 -2.00 10.80 0.64
CA ASN A 96 -0.77 11.57 0.73
C ASN A 96 0.39 10.75 0.15
N LEU A 97 0.90 11.18 -1.00
CA LEU A 97 1.97 10.51 -1.76
C LEU A 97 3.31 11.26 -1.70
N ILE A 98 3.44 12.25 -0.81
CA ILE A 98 4.64 13.08 -0.72
C ILE A 98 5.87 12.20 -0.47
N GLY A 99 6.89 12.33 -1.31
CA GLY A 99 8.13 11.57 -1.20
C GLY A 99 8.04 10.10 -1.60
N ALA A 100 6.86 9.62 -2.00
CA ALA A 100 6.73 8.23 -2.45
C ALA A 100 7.55 7.99 -3.74
N THR A 101 8.10 6.79 -3.88
CA THR A 101 8.72 6.34 -5.12
C THR A 101 7.66 5.66 -5.98
N TRP A 102 7.42 6.21 -7.18
CA TRP A 102 6.34 5.74 -8.05
C TRP A 102 6.75 4.48 -8.83
N THR A 103 5.83 3.92 -9.59
CA THR A 103 6.02 2.62 -10.29
C THR A 103 7.20 2.60 -11.27
N ASN A 104 7.58 3.76 -11.79
CA ASN A 104 8.72 3.95 -12.70
C ASN A 104 10.02 4.35 -11.98
N GLY A 105 10.04 4.38 -10.66
CA GLY A 105 11.19 4.76 -9.83
C GLY A 105 11.35 6.27 -9.59
N GLU A 106 10.43 7.10 -10.09
CA GLU A 106 10.49 8.56 -9.86
C GLU A 106 9.88 8.93 -8.50
N THR A 107 10.43 9.95 -7.86
CA THR A 107 9.95 10.43 -6.57
C THR A 107 8.83 11.45 -6.73
N CYS A 108 7.75 11.25 -5.99
CA CYS A 108 6.62 12.18 -5.91
C CYS A 108 6.99 13.43 -5.10
N GLY A 109 6.74 14.59 -5.65
CA GLY A 109 7.09 15.87 -5.05
C GLY A 109 6.18 16.32 -3.90
N PRO A 110 6.40 17.54 -3.38
CA PRO A 110 5.75 18.02 -2.15
C PRO A 110 4.25 18.31 -2.27
N ASN A 111 3.69 18.32 -3.46
CA ASN A 111 2.25 18.57 -3.69
C ASN A 111 1.52 17.31 -4.15
N SER A 112 2.04 16.12 -3.84
CA SER A 112 1.51 14.84 -4.31
C SER A 112 0.38 14.35 -3.41
N ILE A 113 -0.80 14.92 -3.58
CA ILE A 113 -2.05 14.46 -2.96
C ILE A 113 -2.95 13.91 -4.08
N SER A 114 -3.47 12.72 -3.90
CA SER A 114 -4.28 11.97 -4.88
C SER A 114 -3.54 11.54 -6.15
N VAL A 115 -2.45 12.21 -6.51
CA VAL A 115 -1.65 11.94 -7.71
C VAL A 115 -0.17 12.20 -7.42
N CYS A 116 0.71 11.38 -8.01
CA CYS A 116 2.16 11.59 -7.92
C CYS A 116 2.56 12.75 -8.84
N ASN A 117 2.90 13.88 -8.26
CA ASN A 117 3.45 15.06 -8.96
C ASN A 117 4.98 15.08 -8.76
N LYS A 118 5.69 15.47 -9.79
CA LYS A 118 7.16 15.58 -9.74
C LYS A 118 7.64 16.95 -9.27
#